data_3848a8d6bd773c02afa13522520cc4cc
#
_entry.id   3848a8d6bd773c02afa13522520cc4cc
#
_cell.length_a   1.000
_cell.length_b   1.000
_cell.length_c   1.000
_cell.angle_alpha   90.00
_cell.angle_beta   90.00
_cell.angle_gamma   90.00
#
_symmetry.space_group_name_H-M   'P 1'
#
loop_
_entity.id
_entity.type
_entity.pdbx_description
1 polymer ?
#
loop_
_entity_poly.entity_id
_entity_poly.type
_entity_poly.pdbx_seq_one_letter_code
_entity_poly.pdbx_strand_id
1 'polypeptide(L)'
;MKTLTKTILGSGLSVFLAASSVAEHHGEKSIQLLSADHLSLNKHWVIKDGVLSTSETPGGILWSKAAYGDFKITLEYKTSQKCNSGLFFRTDPKNPVQGGFEIQIASDGLYNGKHIVGSLYDAKEPTKSMAKPDGEWNTMSLTCKGAQITVVLNGEQVNDLNIDDWDTAEKNPDGSKNKFKKSLKDMPRTGHFGLQYHGQPIFYRNIVITPLG
;
A
#
# COMPACT_ATOMS: atom_id res chain seq x y z
N MET A 1 62.48 -67.59 13.04
CA MET A 1 61.85 -66.79 11.99
C MET A 1 60.43 -66.44 12.47
N LYS A 2 60.19 -65.28 13.00
CA LYS A 2 58.87 -64.81 13.43
C LYS A 2 58.41 -63.74 12.49
N THR A 3 57.34 -64.03 11.76
CA THR A 3 56.71 -63.14 10.80
C THR A 3 55.75 -62.20 11.54
N LEU A 4 55.99 -60.89 11.52
CA LEU A 4 55.09 -59.89 12.04
C LEU A 4 54.06 -59.49 10.97
N THR A 5 52.80 -59.73 11.26
CA THR A 5 51.68 -59.25 10.44
C THR A 5 51.27 -57.85 10.96
N LYS A 6 51.38 -56.82 10.14
CA LYS A 6 50.85 -55.45 10.40
C LYS A 6 49.41 -55.38 10.02
N THR A 7 48.53 -55.10 11.03
CA THR A 7 47.16 -54.75 10.84
C THR A 7 47.06 -53.26 10.59
N ILE A 8 46.50 -52.84 9.43
CA ILE A 8 46.17 -51.44 9.08
C ILE A 8 44.74 -51.18 9.49
N LEU A 9 44.58 -50.35 10.53
CA LEU A 9 43.23 -49.78 10.82
C LEU A 9 42.96 -48.65 9.83
N GLY A 10 41.96 -48.85 8.95
CA GLY A 10 41.39 -47.79 8.12
C GLY A 10 40.35 -47.00 8.90
N SER A 11 40.65 -45.75 9.21
CA SER A 11 39.67 -44.81 9.75
C SER A 11 38.82 -44.25 8.63
N GLY A 12 37.58 -44.75 8.51
CA GLY A 12 36.58 -44.21 7.60
C GLY A 12 36.06 -42.88 8.11
N LEU A 13 36.41 -41.80 7.41
CA LEU A 13 35.86 -40.46 7.61
C LEU A 13 34.52 -40.36 6.92
N SER A 14 33.42 -40.48 7.68
CA SER A 14 32.07 -40.26 7.16
C SER A 14 31.84 -38.76 7.02
N VAL A 15 31.85 -38.27 5.79
CA VAL A 15 31.45 -36.89 5.47
C VAL A 15 29.91 -36.85 5.46
N PHE A 16 29.33 -36.26 6.48
CA PHE A 16 27.92 -35.89 6.46
C PHE A 16 27.74 -34.67 5.55
N LEU A 17 27.22 -34.85 4.33
CA LEU A 17 26.69 -33.76 3.54
C LEU A 17 25.38 -33.31 4.21
N ALA A 18 25.41 -32.17 4.90
CA ALA A 18 24.21 -31.46 5.29
C ALA A 18 23.58 -30.87 4.01
N ALA A 19 22.51 -31.48 3.53
CA ALA A 19 21.69 -30.87 2.52
C ALA A 19 20.94 -29.67 3.15
N SER A 20 21.47 -28.46 2.93
CA SER A 20 20.73 -27.24 3.21
C SER A 20 19.56 -27.16 2.22
N SER A 21 18.35 -27.45 2.68
CA SER A 21 17.13 -27.13 1.94
C SER A 21 17.04 -25.60 1.84
N VAL A 22 17.41 -25.06 0.69
CA VAL A 22 17.05 -23.69 0.31
C VAL A 22 15.54 -23.71 0.17
N ALA A 23 14.83 -23.16 1.14
CA ALA A 23 13.41 -22.87 0.98
C ALA A 23 13.31 -21.92 -0.21
N GLU A 24 12.75 -22.41 -1.31
CA GLU A 24 12.33 -21.54 -2.42
C GLU A 24 11.31 -20.56 -1.85
N HIS A 25 11.76 -19.32 -1.62
CA HIS A 25 10.84 -18.20 -1.47
C HIS A 25 10.12 -18.11 -2.80
N HIS A 26 8.89 -18.62 -2.88
CA HIS A 26 7.96 -18.26 -3.93
C HIS A 26 7.72 -16.76 -3.80
N GLY A 27 8.52 -15.96 -4.52
CA GLY A 27 8.38 -14.52 -4.56
C GLY A 27 6.97 -14.18 -4.97
N GLU A 28 6.25 -13.50 -4.10
CA GLU A 28 4.89 -13.04 -4.33
C GLU A 28 4.85 -12.25 -5.65
N LYS A 29 4.02 -12.72 -6.59
CA LYS A 29 4.00 -12.19 -7.95
C LYS A 29 3.36 -10.80 -7.95
N SER A 30 4.14 -9.79 -8.29
CA SER A 30 3.66 -8.43 -8.49
C SER A 30 2.75 -8.34 -9.71
N ILE A 31 1.69 -7.54 -9.61
CA ILE A 31 0.66 -7.34 -10.63
C ILE A 31 0.69 -5.88 -11.07
N GLN A 32 0.87 -5.64 -12.38
CA GLN A 32 0.69 -4.31 -12.96
C GLN A 32 -0.80 -4.03 -13.10
N LEU A 33 -1.28 -2.99 -12.43
CA LEU A 33 -2.72 -2.75 -12.30
C LEU A 33 -3.31 -1.83 -13.37
N LEU A 34 -2.47 -1.17 -14.16
CA LEU A 34 -2.92 -0.14 -15.10
C LEU A 34 -3.54 -0.76 -16.37
N SER A 35 -4.65 -1.46 -16.21
CA SER A 35 -5.43 -2.05 -17.31
C SER A 35 -6.90 -2.23 -16.93
N ALA A 36 -7.74 -2.43 -17.96
CA ALA A 36 -9.16 -2.77 -17.78
C ALA A 36 -9.38 -4.16 -17.15
N ASP A 37 -8.36 -5.03 -17.11
CA ASP A 37 -8.46 -6.33 -16.46
C ASP A 37 -8.47 -6.20 -14.93
N HIS A 38 -7.81 -5.19 -14.40
CA HIS A 38 -7.62 -4.97 -12.98
C HIS A 38 -8.44 -3.81 -12.41
N LEU A 39 -8.77 -2.80 -13.23
CA LEU A 39 -9.49 -1.60 -12.83
C LEU A 39 -10.90 -1.55 -13.44
N SER A 40 -11.87 -1.05 -12.70
CA SER A 40 -13.24 -0.81 -13.15
C SER A 40 -13.32 0.49 -13.95
N LEU A 41 -12.59 0.54 -15.07
CA LEU A 41 -12.53 1.73 -15.93
C LEU A 41 -13.93 2.15 -16.40
N ASN A 42 -14.13 3.46 -16.48
CA ASN A 42 -15.35 4.09 -16.97
C ASN A 42 -14.99 5.31 -17.84
N LYS A 43 -15.98 6.03 -18.36
CA LYS A 43 -15.78 7.20 -19.23
C LYS A 43 -15.02 8.38 -18.58
N HIS A 44 -14.85 8.37 -17.27
CA HIS A 44 -14.19 9.43 -16.51
C HIS A 44 -12.70 9.19 -16.29
N TRP A 45 -12.22 7.97 -16.52
CA TRP A 45 -10.84 7.59 -16.34
C TRP A 45 -10.27 7.05 -17.65
N VAL A 46 -9.19 7.65 -18.11
CA VAL A 46 -8.54 7.35 -19.38
C VAL A 46 -7.11 6.91 -19.16
N ILE A 47 -6.73 5.78 -19.77
CA ILE A 47 -5.34 5.34 -19.85
C ILE A 47 -4.80 5.73 -21.23
N LYS A 48 -3.77 6.59 -21.24
CA LYS A 48 -3.07 6.98 -22.46
C LYS A 48 -1.57 7.01 -22.20
N ASP A 49 -0.79 6.39 -23.07
CA ASP A 49 0.68 6.36 -23.01
C ASP A 49 1.22 5.93 -21.62
N GLY A 50 0.57 4.92 -21.01
CA GLY A 50 0.95 4.41 -19.68
C GLY A 50 0.58 5.31 -18.50
N VAL A 51 -0.21 6.36 -18.74
CA VAL A 51 -0.70 7.27 -17.69
C VAL A 51 -2.21 7.16 -17.59
N LEU A 52 -2.70 6.93 -16.38
CA LEU A 52 -4.10 7.04 -16.02
C LEU A 52 -4.38 8.49 -15.63
N SER A 53 -5.39 9.07 -16.24
CA SER A 53 -5.82 10.45 -15.95
C SER A 53 -7.34 10.53 -15.86
N THR A 54 -7.84 11.61 -15.26
CA THR A 54 -9.26 11.92 -15.22
C THR A 54 -9.66 12.76 -16.42
N SER A 55 -10.84 12.48 -16.98
CA SER A 55 -11.50 13.37 -17.93
C SER A 55 -12.10 14.58 -17.19
N GLU A 56 -12.55 15.61 -17.93
CA GLU A 56 -13.13 16.84 -17.38
C GLU A 56 -14.47 16.63 -16.66
N THR A 57 -15.06 15.45 -16.73
CA THR A 57 -16.35 15.15 -16.10
C THR A 57 -16.18 14.58 -14.69
N PRO A 58 -17.10 14.82 -13.74
CA PRO A 58 -17.02 14.28 -12.39
C PRO A 58 -16.83 12.76 -12.39
N GLY A 59 -15.74 12.26 -11.78
CA GLY A 59 -15.33 10.87 -11.91
C GLY A 59 -15.54 9.99 -10.70
N GLY A 60 -15.50 10.53 -9.50
CA GLY A 60 -15.57 9.72 -8.27
C GLY A 60 -14.33 8.84 -8.07
N ILE A 61 -14.54 7.61 -7.60
CA ILE A 61 -13.44 6.70 -7.27
C ILE A 61 -13.33 5.59 -8.32
N LEU A 62 -12.13 5.35 -8.83
CA LEU A 62 -11.81 4.21 -9.68
C LEU A 62 -11.40 3.03 -8.82
N TRP A 63 -12.18 1.96 -8.85
CA TRP A 63 -11.97 0.79 -8.00
C TRP A 63 -11.18 -0.31 -8.68
N SER A 64 -10.38 -1.05 -7.88
CA SER A 64 -9.84 -2.34 -8.28
C SER A 64 -10.98 -3.35 -8.46
N LYS A 65 -10.84 -4.29 -9.41
CA LYS A 65 -11.78 -5.40 -9.56
C LYS A 65 -11.60 -6.47 -8.49
N ALA A 66 -10.35 -6.69 -8.06
CA ALA A 66 -10.02 -7.61 -6.98
C ALA A 66 -9.96 -6.89 -5.63
N ALA A 67 -10.25 -7.63 -4.56
CA ALA A 67 -10.03 -7.21 -3.17
C ALA A 67 -8.69 -7.77 -2.69
N TYR A 68 -8.04 -7.05 -1.76
CA TYR A 68 -6.72 -7.39 -1.22
C TYR A 68 -6.75 -7.32 0.30
N GLY A 69 -6.12 -8.28 0.96
CA GLY A 69 -5.93 -8.33 2.41
C GLY A 69 -4.59 -7.70 2.81
N ASP A 70 -3.55 -8.53 2.87
CA ASP A 70 -2.18 -8.07 3.05
C ASP A 70 -1.56 -7.83 1.69
N PHE A 71 -0.95 -6.67 1.52
CA PHE A 71 -0.36 -6.26 0.24
C PHE A 71 0.65 -5.13 0.40
N LYS A 72 1.48 -4.96 -0.62
CA LYS A 72 2.22 -3.73 -0.89
C LYS A 72 1.74 -3.17 -2.23
N ILE A 73 1.31 -1.92 -2.28
CA ILE A 73 1.05 -1.19 -3.51
C ILE A 73 2.06 -0.07 -3.67
N THR A 74 2.61 0.07 -4.87
CA THR A 74 3.43 1.22 -5.27
C THR A 74 2.78 1.90 -6.45
N LEU A 75 2.84 3.23 -6.47
CA LEU A 75 2.34 4.04 -7.58
C LEU A 75 3.11 5.35 -7.67
N GLU A 76 3.04 5.96 -8.83
CA GLU A 76 3.41 7.35 -8.99
C GLU A 76 2.15 8.18 -9.27
N TYR A 77 2.07 9.35 -8.65
CA TYR A 77 0.98 10.31 -8.88
C TYR A 77 1.52 11.71 -9.14
N LYS A 78 0.73 12.50 -9.84
CA LYS A 78 1.01 13.90 -10.14
C LYS A 78 -0.27 14.72 -10.01
N THR A 79 -0.27 15.71 -9.12
CA THR A 79 -1.39 16.61 -8.85
C THR A 79 -1.40 17.80 -9.80
N SER A 80 -2.58 18.29 -10.12
CA SER A 80 -2.78 19.66 -10.62
C SER A 80 -3.00 20.62 -9.45
N GLN A 81 -3.04 21.92 -9.72
CA GLN A 81 -3.30 22.93 -8.68
C GLN A 81 -4.60 22.67 -7.92
N LYS A 82 -4.56 22.80 -6.60
CA LYS A 82 -5.68 22.58 -5.68
C LYS A 82 -6.31 21.19 -5.80
N CYS A 83 -5.55 20.21 -6.27
CA CYS A 83 -6.01 18.84 -6.37
C CYS A 83 -6.29 18.25 -5.00
N ASN A 84 -7.44 17.59 -4.88
CA ASN A 84 -7.78 16.68 -3.80
C ASN A 84 -8.00 15.29 -4.37
N SER A 85 -7.38 14.29 -3.78
CA SER A 85 -7.44 12.90 -4.19
C SER A 85 -7.12 11.99 -3.00
N GLY A 86 -7.10 10.67 -3.22
CA GLY A 86 -6.78 9.69 -2.19
C GLY A 86 -6.58 8.30 -2.77
N LEU A 87 -5.77 7.51 -2.07
CA LEU A 87 -5.64 6.07 -2.27
C LEU A 87 -6.48 5.37 -1.20
N PHE A 88 -7.68 4.92 -1.58
CA PHE A 88 -8.51 4.06 -0.74
C PHE A 88 -7.94 2.66 -0.71
N PHE A 89 -8.06 1.96 0.44
CA PHE A 89 -7.60 0.58 0.57
C PHE A 89 -8.41 -0.18 1.62
N ARG A 90 -8.47 -1.51 1.45
CA ARG A 90 -9.30 -2.40 2.28
C ARG A 90 -10.73 -1.87 2.44
N THR A 91 -11.29 -1.34 1.34
CA THR A 91 -12.53 -0.54 1.37
C THR A 91 -13.67 -1.28 0.69
N ASP A 92 -14.88 -1.10 1.23
CA ASP A 92 -16.13 -1.45 0.53
C ASP A 92 -16.48 -0.33 -0.45
N PRO A 93 -16.50 -0.56 -1.78
CA PRO A 93 -16.90 0.45 -2.77
C PRO A 93 -18.29 1.06 -2.58
N LYS A 94 -19.18 0.36 -1.88
CA LYS A 94 -20.54 0.85 -1.57
C LYS A 94 -20.56 1.79 -0.36
N ASN A 95 -19.53 1.77 0.46
CA ASN A 95 -19.41 2.60 1.66
C ASN A 95 -17.97 3.10 1.84
N PRO A 96 -17.41 3.85 0.89
CA PRO A 96 -15.99 4.16 0.87
C PRO A 96 -15.48 4.94 2.08
N VAL A 97 -16.32 5.81 2.65
CA VAL A 97 -15.93 6.69 3.76
C VAL A 97 -15.87 5.96 5.11
N GLN A 98 -16.79 4.98 5.31
CA GLN A 98 -16.96 4.27 6.58
C GLN A 98 -16.60 2.79 6.49
N GLY A 99 -16.34 2.27 5.30
CA GLY A 99 -16.08 0.85 5.04
C GLY A 99 -14.62 0.50 4.74
N GLY A 100 -13.69 1.40 5.04
CA GLY A 100 -12.26 1.19 4.82
C GLY A 100 -11.43 2.42 5.11
N PHE A 101 -10.26 2.50 4.50
CA PHE A 101 -9.24 3.50 4.80
C PHE A 101 -8.84 4.30 3.57
N GLU A 102 -8.21 5.44 3.80
CA GLU A 102 -7.70 6.32 2.75
C GLU A 102 -6.33 6.88 3.14
N ILE A 103 -5.35 6.79 2.26
CA ILE A 103 -4.14 7.60 2.33
C ILE A 103 -4.35 8.84 1.48
N GLN A 104 -4.26 10.01 2.12
CA GLN A 104 -4.47 11.29 1.46
C GLN A 104 -3.46 11.56 0.36
N ILE A 105 -3.96 12.02 -0.79
CA ILE A 105 -3.21 12.60 -1.90
C ILE A 105 -3.83 13.96 -2.21
N ALA A 106 -3.02 15.02 -2.16
CA ALA A 106 -3.49 16.37 -2.44
C ALA A 106 -2.35 17.25 -2.97
N SER A 107 -2.67 18.46 -3.45
CA SER A 107 -1.69 19.52 -3.66
C SER A 107 -0.96 19.84 -2.37
N ASP A 108 0.35 20.04 -2.44
CA ASP A 108 1.14 20.43 -1.29
C ASP A 108 0.63 21.76 -0.70
N GLY A 109 0.55 21.85 0.63
CA GLY A 109 0.06 23.03 1.34
C GLY A 109 -1.46 23.29 1.25
N LEU A 110 -2.24 22.43 0.57
CA LEU A 110 -3.70 22.61 0.47
C LEU A 110 -4.41 22.33 1.81
N TYR A 111 -3.92 21.39 2.58
CA TYR A 111 -4.47 20.95 3.85
C TYR A 111 -3.42 20.97 4.96
N ASN A 112 -3.85 20.70 6.19
CA ASN A 112 -2.98 20.58 7.35
C ASN A 112 -3.36 19.38 8.23
N GLY A 113 -2.51 19.04 9.20
CA GLY A 113 -2.72 17.97 10.16
C GLY A 113 -3.01 16.61 9.50
N LYS A 114 -4.08 15.97 9.94
CA LYS A 114 -4.48 14.63 9.49
C LYS A 114 -5.08 14.58 8.07
N HIS A 115 -4.99 15.68 7.32
CA HIS A 115 -5.52 15.78 5.94
C HIS A 115 -4.42 16.11 4.92
N ILE A 116 -3.15 16.23 5.33
CA ILE A 116 -2.04 16.41 4.38
C ILE A 116 -1.67 15.11 3.70
N VAL A 117 -0.90 15.21 2.61
CA VAL A 117 -0.45 14.05 1.83
C VAL A 117 0.28 13.03 2.69
N GLY A 118 -0.08 11.75 2.55
CA GLY A 118 0.49 10.65 3.33
C GLY A 118 -0.19 10.40 4.68
N SER A 119 -1.18 11.20 5.07
CA SER A 119 -2.01 10.91 6.25
C SER A 119 -2.82 9.62 6.06
N LEU A 120 -3.01 8.85 7.12
CA LEU A 120 -4.22 8.04 7.25
C LEU A 120 -5.35 9.04 7.53
N TYR A 121 -6.16 9.32 6.50
CA TYR A 121 -7.07 10.46 6.45
C TYR A 121 -7.96 10.53 7.69
N ASP A 122 -7.95 11.69 8.36
CA ASP A 122 -8.69 12.02 9.58
C ASP A 122 -8.28 11.21 10.83
N ALA A 123 -7.35 10.27 10.70
CA ALA A 123 -6.90 9.42 11.80
C ALA A 123 -5.47 9.73 12.26
N LYS A 124 -4.51 9.83 11.34
CA LYS A 124 -3.10 10.02 11.68
C LYS A 124 -2.40 10.90 10.64
N GLU A 125 -1.81 12.00 11.09
CA GLU A 125 -0.94 12.82 10.25
C GLU A 125 0.41 12.12 10.00
N PRO A 126 1.09 12.40 8.88
CA PRO A 126 2.43 11.90 8.65
C PRO A 126 3.44 12.60 9.57
N THR A 127 4.55 11.94 9.84
CA THR A 127 5.64 12.48 10.67
C THR A 127 6.38 13.63 10.01
N LYS A 128 6.27 13.75 8.68
CA LYS A 128 6.88 14.82 7.86
C LYS A 128 6.15 14.98 6.54
N SER A 129 6.12 16.20 6.00
CA SER A 129 5.65 16.46 4.64
C SER A 129 6.78 16.14 3.64
N MET A 130 6.47 15.30 2.67
CA MET A 130 7.40 14.88 1.61
C MET A 130 6.81 15.03 0.22
N ALA A 131 5.63 15.66 0.09
CA ALA A 131 5.01 15.92 -1.21
C ALA A 131 5.86 16.89 -2.04
N LYS A 132 5.97 16.61 -3.33
CA LYS A 132 6.55 17.53 -4.31
C LYS A 132 5.49 18.51 -4.80
N PRO A 133 5.89 19.67 -5.34
CA PRO A 133 4.98 20.65 -5.93
C PRO A 133 4.06 20.06 -6.99
N ASP A 134 2.91 20.71 -7.20
CA ASP A 134 1.99 20.37 -8.28
C ASP A 134 2.71 20.35 -9.65
N GLY A 135 2.33 19.37 -10.47
CA GLY A 135 2.97 19.12 -11.76
C GLY A 135 4.19 18.19 -11.72
N GLU A 136 4.72 17.87 -10.55
CA GLU A 136 5.81 16.91 -10.38
C GLU A 136 5.30 15.49 -10.00
N TRP A 137 6.03 14.48 -10.45
CA TRP A 137 5.72 13.09 -10.11
C TRP A 137 6.21 12.76 -8.68
N ASN A 138 5.28 12.31 -7.86
CA ASN A 138 5.53 11.75 -6.54
C ASN A 138 5.47 10.22 -6.61
N THR A 139 6.30 9.54 -5.83
CA THR A 139 6.25 8.08 -5.65
C THR A 139 5.67 7.76 -4.27
N MET A 140 4.65 6.93 -4.23
CA MET A 140 4.03 6.45 -2.99
C MET A 140 4.08 4.93 -2.91
N SER A 141 4.38 4.41 -1.73
CA SER A 141 4.24 3.00 -1.38
C SER A 141 3.41 2.87 -0.12
N LEU A 142 2.38 2.02 -0.18
CA LEU A 142 1.55 1.62 0.94
C LEU A 142 1.73 0.13 1.17
N THR A 143 2.13 -0.25 2.39
CA THR A 143 2.21 -1.65 2.83
C THR A 143 1.18 -1.88 3.93
N CYS A 144 0.35 -2.92 3.76
CA CYS A 144 -0.60 -3.39 4.76
C CYS A 144 -0.29 -4.84 5.08
N LYS A 145 0.06 -5.12 6.35
CA LYS A 145 0.29 -6.49 6.84
C LYS A 145 -0.39 -6.66 8.20
N GLY A 146 -1.45 -7.46 8.23
CA GLY A 146 -2.32 -7.53 9.42
C GLY A 146 -2.85 -6.15 9.80
N ALA A 147 -2.59 -5.72 11.02
CA ALA A 147 -2.95 -4.38 11.53
C ALA A 147 -1.92 -3.29 11.17
N GLN A 148 -0.72 -3.68 10.74
CA GLN A 148 0.34 -2.72 10.45
C GLN A 148 0.13 -2.06 9.09
N ILE A 149 0.25 -0.74 9.05
CA ILE A 149 0.18 0.11 7.86
C ILE A 149 1.41 0.98 7.81
N THR A 150 2.17 0.90 6.71
CA THR A 150 3.36 1.72 6.48
C THR A 150 3.20 2.50 5.19
N VAL A 151 3.45 3.80 5.23
CA VAL A 151 3.43 4.71 4.07
C VAL A 151 4.80 5.29 3.84
N VAL A 152 5.29 5.13 2.61
CA VAL A 152 6.53 5.75 2.13
C VAL A 152 6.20 6.74 1.01
N LEU A 153 6.65 7.97 1.12
CA LEU A 153 6.44 9.04 0.13
C LEU A 153 7.80 9.59 -0.30
N ASN A 154 8.07 9.52 -1.61
CA ASN A 154 9.34 9.99 -2.21
C ASN A 154 10.60 9.43 -1.54
N GLY A 155 10.56 8.14 -1.18
CA GLY A 155 11.67 7.42 -0.55
C GLY A 155 11.73 7.51 0.98
N GLU A 156 10.89 8.36 1.61
CA GLU A 156 10.85 8.56 3.04
C GLU A 156 9.63 7.92 3.69
N GLN A 157 9.82 7.18 4.78
CA GLN A 157 8.71 6.66 5.58
C GLN A 157 8.05 7.82 6.33
N VAL A 158 6.79 8.09 5.99
CA VAL A 158 6.02 9.19 6.55
C VAL A 158 4.96 8.73 7.56
N ASN A 159 4.52 7.48 7.45
CA ASN A 159 3.63 6.85 8.43
C ASN A 159 4.02 5.39 8.68
N ASP A 160 3.91 5.00 9.93
CA ASP A 160 4.04 3.62 10.41
C ASP A 160 3.14 3.48 11.62
N LEU A 161 2.05 2.73 11.50
CA LEU A 161 1.00 2.68 12.50
C LEU A 161 0.34 1.30 12.58
N ASN A 162 -0.14 0.97 13.77
CA ASN A 162 -0.97 -0.19 14.03
C ASN A 162 -2.43 0.25 14.19
N ILE A 163 -3.31 -0.12 13.26
CA ILE A 163 -4.73 0.30 13.33
C ILE A 163 -5.49 -0.31 14.50
N ASP A 164 -4.94 -1.30 15.21
CA ASP A 164 -5.52 -1.82 16.46
C ASP A 164 -5.42 -0.84 17.63
N ASP A 165 -4.55 0.20 17.51
CA ASP A 165 -4.46 1.27 18.51
C ASP A 165 -5.71 2.18 18.50
N TRP A 166 -6.51 2.16 17.42
CA TRP A 166 -7.80 2.88 17.33
C TRP A 166 -8.95 1.96 17.76
N ASP A 167 -9.09 1.73 19.04
CA ASP A 167 -10.06 0.82 19.66
C ASP A 167 -11.44 1.45 19.95
N THR A 168 -11.56 2.76 19.78
CA THR A 168 -12.77 3.54 20.10
C THR A 168 -13.29 4.24 18.84
N ALA A 169 -14.60 4.15 18.58
CA ALA A 169 -15.25 4.88 17.50
C ALA A 169 -15.13 6.39 17.69
N GLU A 170 -15.01 7.11 16.57
CA GLU A 170 -14.93 8.58 16.50
C GLU A 170 -13.79 9.21 17.28
N LYS A 171 -12.80 8.40 17.73
CA LYS A 171 -11.70 8.87 18.57
C LYS A 171 -10.36 8.29 18.12
N ASN A 172 -9.35 9.14 18.07
CA ASN A 172 -7.96 8.76 17.83
C ASN A 172 -7.25 8.40 19.15
N PRO A 173 -6.13 7.67 19.11
CA PRO A 173 -5.36 7.33 20.33
C PRO A 173 -4.91 8.53 21.15
N ASP A 174 -4.68 9.69 20.51
CA ASP A 174 -4.33 10.95 21.16
C ASP A 174 -5.53 11.67 21.80
N GLY A 175 -6.73 11.06 21.72
CA GLY A 175 -7.97 11.62 22.25
C GLY A 175 -8.70 12.57 21.30
N SER A 176 -8.11 12.98 20.19
CA SER A 176 -8.77 13.82 19.19
C SER A 176 -9.86 13.06 18.44
N LYS A 177 -10.82 13.79 17.86
CA LYS A 177 -11.92 13.19 17.10
C LYS A 177 -11.47 12.73 15.72
N ASN A 178 -12.14 11.70 15.20
CA ASN A 178 -12.11 11.30 13.81
C ASN A 178 -13.52 11.02 13.26
N LYS A 179 -13.64 10.81 11.94
CA LYS A 179 -14.92 10.62 11.24
C LYS A 179 -15.51 9.21 11.33
N PHE A 180 -14.77 8.23 11.84
CA PHE A 180 -15.13 6.83 11.75
C PHE A 180 -16.12 6.41 12.84
N LYS A 181 -17.31 5.98 12.43
CA LYS A 181 -18.39 5.51 13.32
C LYS A 181 -18.12 4.14 13.96
N LYS A 182 -17.03 3.48 13.56
CA LYS A 182 -16.50 2.25 14.15
C LYS A 182 -15.06 2.48 14.54
N SER A 183 -14.56 1.70 15.49
CA SER A 183 -13.13 1.65 15.78
C SER A 183 -12.38 1.17 14.51
N LEU A 184 -11.18 1.69 14.24
CA LEU A 184 -10.40 1.23 13.09
C LEU A 184 -9.94 -0.22 13.27
N LYS A 185 -9.77 -0.65 14.52
CA LYS A 185 -9.51 -2.04 14.91
C LYS A 185 -10.55 -3.00 14.34
N ASP A 186 -11.82 -2.62 14.32
CA ASP A 186 -12.95 -3.44 13.85
C ASP A 186 -13.27 -3.25 12.36
N MET A 187 -12.45 -2.47 11.65
CA MET A 187 -12.59 -2.31 10.19
C MET A 187 -12.12 -3.57 9.44
N PRO A 188 -12.66 -3.83 8.24
CA PRO A 188 -12.24 -4.95 7.41
C PRO A 188 -10.73 -4.94 7.14
N ARG A 189 -10.10 -6.13 7.16
CA ARG A 189 -8.70 -6.32 6.77
C ARG A 189 -8.54 -6.68 5.30
N THR A 190 -9.64 -6.85 4.59
CA THR A 190 -9.69 -7.15 3.15
C THR A 190 -10.72 -6.26 2.48
N GLY A 191 -10.40 -5.74 1.32
CA GLY A 191 -11.28 -4.89 0.53
C GLY A 191 -10.61 -4.39 -0.73
N HIS A 192 -11.31 -3.55 -1.47
CA HIS A 192 -10.81 -2.97 -2.71
C HIS A 192 -9.84 -1.82 -2.42
N PHE A 193 -8.95 -1.55 -3.36
CA PHE A 193 -8.31 -0.24 -3.42
C PHE A 193 -9.03 0.64 -4.44
N GLY A 194 -8.90 1.96 -4.26
CA GLY A 194 -9.52 2.94 -5.13
C GLY A 194 -8.70 4.20 -5.27
N LEU A 195 -8.76 4.82 -6.44
CA LEU A 195 -8.12 6.10 -6.74
C LEU A 195 -9.20 7.17 -6.87
N GLN A 196 -9.12 8.21 -6.05
CA GLN A 196 -10.15 9.24 -5.99
C GLN A 196 -9.92 10.34 -7.03
N TYR A 197 -11.02 10.81 -7.62
CA TYR A 197 -11.12 12.09 -8.31
C TYR A 197 -12.10 12.99 -7.55
N HIS A 198 -11.67 14.19 -7.20
CA HIS A 198 -12.46 15.12 -6.39
C HIS A 198 -12.55 16.52 -7.04
N GLY A 199 -12.61 16.57 -8.37
CA GLY A 199 -12.90 17.79 -9.12
C GLY A 199 -11.69 18.42 -9.84
N GLN A 200 -10.44 18.08 -9.48
CA GLN A 200 -9.24 18.56 -10.16
C GLN A 200 -8.50 17.40 -10.82
N PRO A 201 -7.84 17.63 -11.97
CA PRO A 201 -7.08 16.59 -12.65
C PRO A 201 -6.01 15.96 -11.75
N ILE A 202 -5.95 14.65 -11.80
CA ILE A 202 -4.94 13.82 -11.14
C ILE A 202 -4.40 12.82 -12.16
N PHE A 203 -3.13 12.51 -12.09
CA PHE A 203 -2.45 11.57 -12.98
C PHE A 203 -1.78 10.48 -12.16
N TYR A 204 -1.89 9.23 -12.63
CA TYR A 204 -1.25 8.08 -12.02
C TYR A 204 -0.51 7.26 -13.07
N ARG A 205 0.60 6.62 -12.68
CA ARG A 205 1.32 5.64 -13.50
C ARG A 205 2.05 4.64 -12.62
N ASN A 206 2.61 3.60 -13.22
CA ASN A 206 3.43 2.59 -12.54
C ASN A 206 2.73 2.01 -11.29
N ILE A 207 1.44 1.69 -11.43
CA ILE A 207 0.63 1.14 -10.33
C ILE A 207 0.88 -0.37 -10.26
N VAL A 208 1.58 -0.79 -9.23
CA VAL A 208 1.96 -2.20 -8.99
C VAL A 208 1.48 -2.63 -7.64
N ILE A 209 0.79 -3.77 -7.55
CA ILE A 209 0.44 -4.41 -6.29
C ILE A 209 1.12 -5.77 -6.16
N THR A 210 1.61 -6.05 -4.97
CA THR A 210 2.19 -7.34 -4.57
C THR A 210 1.38 -7.83 -3.37
N PRO A 211 0.51 -8.84 -3.53
CA PRO A 211 -0.13 -9.50 -2.39
C PRO A 211 0.96 -10.05 -1.46
N LEU A 212 0.74 -9.97 -0.16
CA LEU A 212 1.63 -10.51 0.87
C LEU A 212 0.94 -11.71 1.51
N GLY A 213 1.66 -12.81 1.61
CA GLY A 213 1.20 -14.08 2.21
C GLY A 213 1.16 -14.03 3.74
#